data_e9017195b4987860476d1e8972a1b30f
#
_entry.id   e9017195b4987860476d1e8972a1b30f
#
_cell.length_a   1.000
_cell.length_b   1.000
_cell.length_c   1.000
_cell.angle_alpha   90.00
_cell.angle_beta   90.00
_cell.angle_gamma   90.00
#
_symmetry.space_group_name_H-M   'P 1'
#
loop_
_entity.id
_entity.type
_entity.pdbx_description
1 polymer ?
#
loop_
_entity_poly.entity_id
_entity_poly.type
_entity_poly.pdbx_seq_one_letter_code
_entity_poly.pdbx_strand_id
1 'polypeptide(L)'
;LATLQYRTKGRQKAPLIIRTRGHRLEGIWHSGSQLGGILNLVRGIHVLVPRNMTKAAGFYNTLLEGDEPALVIECLNGYRLKEKLPNNIGKFKTPIGVVETVKHGSDITLVSYGSTLRIVEQAAKELQLVDIEVEIIDVQSLLPFDINHDIAKSIAKTNRVMIIDEDVPGGASAYILNEILNTQNAYEYLDSQPKTLTAKAHRPAYGTDGDYFSKPSVVDVFEAVYLVMNEVNPSDFPKLR
;
A
#
# COMPACT_ATOMS: atom_id res chain seq x y z
N LEU A 1 6.85 0.63 24.25
CA LEU A 1 6.57 1.97 23.74
C LEU A 1 5.10 2.12 23.37
N ALA A 2 4.57 1.28 22.49
CA ALA A 2 3.21 1.36 21.95
C ALA A 2 2.08 1.42 23.03
N THR A 3 2.29 0.84 24.18
CA THR A 3 1.29 0.81 25.27
C THR A 3 1.54 1.83 26.38
N LEU A 4 2.59 2.64 26.28
CA LEU A 4 3.01 3.53 27.36
C LEU A 4 1.92 4.54 27.71
N GLN A 5 1.37 5.20 26.69
CA GLN A 5 0.32 6.20 26.86
C GLN A 5 -0.94 5.58 27.50
N TYR A 6 -1.36 4.42 27.01
CA TYR A 6 -2.49 3.69 27.58
C TYR A 6 -2.28 3.31 29.04
N ARG A 7 -1.14 2.68 29.35
CA ARG A 7 -0.80 2.21 30.71
C ARG A 7 -0.65 3.36 31.71
N THR A 8 -0.23 4.52 31.24
CA THR A 8 -0.05 5.70 32.11
C THR A 8 -1.26 6.65 32.09
N LYS A 9 -2.38 6.25 31.48
CA LYS A 9 -3.58 7.10 31.32
C LYS A 9 -3.24 8.46 30.70
N GLY A 10 -2.42 8.45 29.64
CA GLY A 10 -2.02 9.65 28.91
C GLY A 10 -0.92 10.50 29.57
N ARG A 11 -0.41 10.11 30.74
CA ARG A 11 0.62 10.89 31.46
C ARG A 11 2.00 10.85 30.83
N GLN A 12 2.32 9.77 30.13
CA GLN A 12 3.62 9.59 29.48
C GLN A 12 3.39 9.25 28.02
N LYS A 13 4.15 9.92 27.17
CA LYS A 13 4.21 9.68 25.73
C LYS A 13 5.61 9.23 25.35
N ALA A 14 5.76 8.63 24.21
CA ALA A 14 7.03 8.13 23.71
C ALA A 14 7.26 8.67 22.28
N PRO A 15 7.67 9.95 22.14
CA PRO A 15 7.91 10.54 20.82
C PRO A 15 9.18 9.94 20.19
N LEU A 16 9.07 8.73 19.67
CA LEU A 16 10.15 7.98 19.08
C LEU A 16 9.81 7.62 17.65
N ILE A 17 10.65 8.02 16.71
CA ILE A 17 10.57 7.61 15.31
C ILE A 17 11.54 6.45 15.10
N ILE A 18 10.98 5.26 14.88
CA ILE A 18 11.72 4.06 14.49
C ILE A 18 11.69 4.02 12.96
N ARG A 19 12.85 4.04 12.32
CA ARG A 19 12.94 3.85 10.89
C ARG A 19 13.56 2.52 10.56
N THR A 20 13.01 1.88 9.55
CA THR A 20 13.54 0.66 8.95
C THR A 20 13.39 0.73 7.44
N ARG A 21 14.00 -0.21 6.77
CA ARG A 21 13.95 -0.29 5.30
C ARG A 21 13.14 -1.49 4.88
N GLY A 22 12.30 -1.29 3.88
CA GLY A 22 11.55 -2.29 3.16
C GLY A 22 10.81 -3.29 4.03
N HIS A 23 9.95 -4.06 3.48
CA HIS A 23 9.31 -5.12 4.24
C HIS A 23 9.35 -6.48 3.52
N ARG A 24 9.38 -6.57 2.24
CA ARG A 24 9.76 -7.78 1.53
C ARG A 24 10.90 -7.46 0.60
N LEU A 25 12.09 -7.91 0.94
CA LEU A 25 13.31 -7.31 0.48
C LEU A 25 14.07 -8.15 -0.49
N GLU A 26 14.90 -7.46 -1.22
CA GLU A 26 15.91 -7.98 -2.10
C GLU A 26 16.91 -8.85 -1.35
N GLY A 27 17.10 -10.03 -1.87
CA GLY A 27 18.07 -10.97 -1.38
C GLY A 27 17.72 -11.59 -0.01
N ILE A 28 18.45 -12.61 0.34
CA ILE A 28 18.18 -13.44 1.51
C ILE A 28 18.36 -12.70 2.85
N TRP A 29 19.27 -11.72 2.89
CA TRP A 29 19.63 -11.02 4.11
C TRP A 29 18.60 -10.01 4.56
N HIS A 30 17.79 -9.53 3.63
CA HIS A 30 16.79 -8.51 3.87
C HIS A 30 15.38 -9.02 3.61
N SER A 31 15.23 -10.29 3.25
CA SER A 31 13.92 -10.86 2.97
C SER A 31 13.15 -11.15 4.24
N GLY A 32 11.93 -10.68 4.29
CA GLY A 32 11.00 -10.93 5.38
C GLY A 32 9.68 -10.21 5.15
N SER A 33 8.61 -10.86 5.51
CA SER A 33 7.26 -10.32 5.51
C SER A 33 6.86 -10.09 6.96
N GLN A 34 7.18 -8.92 7.47
CA GLN A 34 6.98 -8.58 8.89
C GLN A 34 5.76 -7.70 9.11
N LEU A 35 5.26 -7.06 8.06
CA LEU A 35 4.26 -6.01 8.18
C LEU A 35 2.93 -6.56 8.69
N GLY A 36 2.48 -7.71 8.19
CA GLY A 36 1.29 -8.37 8.71
C GLY A 36 1.38 -8.69 10.20
N GLY A 37 2.55 -9.17 10.67
CA GLY A 37 2.81 -9.38 12.09
C GLY A 37 2.76 -8.07 12.89
N ILE A 38 3.42 -7.02 12.40
CA ILE A 38 3.44 -5.70 13.06
C ILE A 38 2.02 -5.15 13.19
N LEU A 39 1.24 -5.15 12.13
CA LEU A 39 -0.12 -4.63 12.12
C LEU A 39 -1.05 -5.37 13.08
N ASN A 40 -0.83 -6.67 13.30
CA ASN A 40 -1.66 -7.47 14.19
C ASN A 40 -1.20 -7.43 15.66
N LEU A 41 0.11 -7.34 15.91
CA LEU A 41 0.66 -7.39 17.27
C LEU A 41 0.79 -6.02 17.93
N VAL A 42 1.08 -4.97 17.16
CA VAL A 42 1.44 -3.66 17.70
C VAL A 42 0.27 -2.69 17.55
N ARG A 43 -0.18 -2.13 18.67
CA ARG A 43 -1.19 -1.08 18.74
C ARG A 43 -0.63 0.14 19.46
N GLY A 44 -1.12 1.33 19.12
CA GLY A 44 -0.66 2.59 19.75
C GLY A 44 0.70 3.06 19.22
N ILE A 45 0.98 2.76 17.96
CA ILE A 45 2.12 3.26 17.20
C ILE A 45 1.66 3.56 15.78
N HIS A 46 2.15 4.62 15.18
CA HIS A 46 1.94 4.83 13.74
C HIS A 46 2.78 3.86 12.91
N VAL A 47 2.20 3.31 11.85
CA VAL A 47 2.91 2.49 10.86
C VAL A 47 2.77 3.13 9.49
N LEU A 48 3.86 3.64 8.96
CA LEU A 48 3.91 4.49 7.77
C LEU A 48 4.84 3.86 6.72
N VAL A 49 4.38 3.77 5.49
CA VAL A 49 5.13 3.18 4.37
C VAL A 49 5.13 4.16 3.18
N PRO A 50 6.00 5.17 3.19
CA PRO A 50 6.07 6.16 2.13
C PRO A 50 6.52 5.51 0.81
N ARG A 51 5.86 5.86 -0.32
CA ARG A 51 6.21 5.34 -1.65
C ARG A 51 7.53 5.90 -2.21
N ASN A 52 7.97 7.05 -1.71
CA ASN A 52 9.19 7.72 -2.16
C ASN A 52 9.81 8.60 -1.06
N MET A 53 10.98 9.15 -1.31
CA MET A 53 11.70 9.94 -0.30
C MET A 53 11.05 11.30 -0.01
N THR A 54 10.33 11.89 -0.96
CA THR A 54 9.55 13.10 -0.71
C THR A 54 8.45 12.85 0.32
N LYS A 55 7.71 11.74 0.16
CA LYS A 55 6.68 11.34 1.14
C LYS A 55 7.27 10.96 2.48
N ALA A 56 8.45 10.31 2.49
CA ALA A 56 9.17 10.00 3.71
C ALA A 56 9.56 11.27 4.47
N ALA A 57 10.14 12.27 3.79
CA ALA A 57 10.46 13.56 4.40
C ALA A 57 9.21 14.25 4.95
N GLY A 58 8.09 14.19 4.23
CA GLY A 58 6.81 14.72 4.69
C GLY A 58 6.31 14.05 5.97
N PHE A 59 6.44 12.73 6.08
CA PHE A 59 6.12 12.00 7.30
C PHE A 59 7.05 12.38 8.47
N TYR A 60 8.34 12.49 8.23
CA TYR A 60 9.26 12.93 9.28
C TYR A 60 8.93 14.35 9.78
N ASN A 61 8.63 15.27 8.89
CA ASN A 61 8.20 16.61 9.28
C ASN A 61 6.90 16.59 10.11
N THR A 62 5.94 15.73 9.75
CA THR A 62 4.70 15.57 10.51
C THR A 62 4.96 14.96 11.89
N LEU A 63 5.79 13.90 11.95
CA LEU A 63 6.10 13.18 13.19
C LEU A 63 6.92 14.00 14.17
N LEU A 64 7.82 14.85 13.68
CA LEU A 64 8.64 15.73 14.53
C LEU A 64 7.82 16.80 15.26
N GLU A 65 6.63 17.09 14.79
CA GLU A 65 5.68 17.99 15.48
C GLU A 65 4.71 17.25 16.41
N GLY A 66 4.69 15.91 16.33
CA GLY A 66 3.87 15.03 17.16
C GLY A 66 4.64 14.49 18.36
N ASP A 67 3.94 13.72 19.18
CA ASP A 67 4.47 13.10 20.38
C ASP A 67 4.14 11.61 20.51
N GLU A 68 3.62 11.00 19.46
CA GLU A 68 3.30 9.58 19.39
C GLU A 68 4.42 8.77 18.72
N PRO A 69 4.65 7.52 19.16
CA PRO A 69 5.65 6.68 18.53
C PRO A 69 5.26 6.28 17.10
N ALA A 70 6.23 6.19 16.22
CA ALA A 70 6.04 5.81 14.84
C ALA A 70 7.09 4.81 14.35
N LEU A 71 6.66 3.90 13.47
CA LEU A 71 7.50 3.06 12.64
C LEU A 71 7.36 3.53 11.19
N VAL A 72 8.44 4.00 10.60
CA VAL A 72 8.52 4.40 9.19
C VAL A 72 9.29 3.34 8.42
N ILE A 73 8.64 2.70 7.46
CA ILE A 73 9.20 1.64 6.63
C ILE A 73 9.54 2.23 5.25
N GLU A 74 10.80 2.55 5.03
CA GLU A 74 11.28 3.19 3.81
C GLU A 74 11.50 2.18 2.69
N CYS A 75 11.21 2.56 1.44
CA CYS A 75 11.44 1.72 0.28
C CYS A 75 12.95 1.57 0.01
N LEU A 76 13.52 0.42 0.31
CA LEU A 76 14.96 0.16 0.11
C LEU A 76 15.40 0.44 -1.33
N ASN A 77 14.66 -0.05 -2.32
CA ASN A 77 14.96 0.15 -3.74
C ASN A 77 14.77 1.61 -4.18
N GLY A 78 14.06 2.40 -3.38
CA GLY A 78 13.88 3.83 -3.59
C GLY A 78 15.13 4.67 -3.28
N TYR A 79 16.05 4.19 -2.44
CA TYR A 79 17.22 4.98 -1.99
C TYR A 79 18.15 5.44 -3.11
N ARG A 80 18.18 4.74 -4.22
CA ARG A 80 19.01 5.08 -5.39
C ARG A 80 18.25 5.83 -6.48
N LEU A 81 16.96 6.05 -6.31
CA LEU A 81 16.16 6.78 -7.26
C LEU A 81 16.33 8.28 -7.06
N LYS A 82 16.51 8.98 -8.16
CA LYS A 82 16.54 10.45 -8.15
C LYS A 82 15.12 10.97 -8.23
N GLU A 83 14.79 11.90 -7.33
CA GLU A 83 13.51 12.59 -7.28
C GLU A 83 13.73 14.09 -7.36
N LYS A 84 12.74 14.79 -7.94
CA LYS A 84 12.71 16.25 -7.87
C LYS A 84 12.19 16.65 -6.50
N LEU A 85 13.07 17.24 -5.68
CA LEU A 85 12.68 17.74 -4.37
C LEU A 85 11.71 18.94 -4.50
N PRO A 86 10.64 18.98 -3.69
CA PRO A 86 9.83 20.21 -3.54
C PRO A 86 10.67 21.35 -2.97
N ASN A 87 10.43 22.57 -3.42
CA ASN A 87 11.14 23.75 -2.91
C ASN A 87 10.95 23.97 -1.40
N ASN A 88 9.87 23.43 -0.83
CA ASN A 88 9.51 23.54 0.57
C ASN A 88 9.75 22.25 1.37
N ILE A 89 10.69 21.40 0.97
CA ILE A 89 10.90 20.07 1.57
C ILE A 89 10.98 20.09 3.10
N GLY A 90 11.57 21.10 3.69
CA GLY A 90 11.65 21.24 5.15
C GLY A 90 10.33 21.64 5.84
N LYS A 91 9.29 21.98 5.06
CA LYS A 91 7.94 22.30 5.56
C LYS A 91 6.87 21.40 4.94
N PHE A 92 7.25 20.60 3.94
CA PHE A 92 6.34 19.66 3.29
C PHE A 92 5.89 18.61 4.30
N LYS A 93 4.60 18.37 4.40
CA LYS A 93 4.02 17.39 5.32
C LYS A 93 3.23 16.34 4.56
N THR A 94 3.33 15.10 5.01
CA THR A 94 2.44 14.01 4.61
C THR A 94 1.49 13.73 5.78
N PRO A 95 0.18 13.84 5.59
CA PRO A 95 -0.77 13.60 6.67
C PRO A 95 -0.80 12.12 7.05
N ILE A 96 -0.89 11.85 8.36
CA ILE A 96 -0.98 10.49 8.89
C ILE A 96 -2.43 10.02 8.86
N GLY A 97 -2.65 8.79 8.41
CA GLY A 97 -3.99 8.19 8.31
C GLY A 97 -4.79 8.62 7.09
N VAL A 98 -4.21 9.40 6.18
CA VAL A 98 -4.88 9.88 4.97
C VAL A 98 -4.24 9.21 3.76
N VAL A 99 -5.06 8.63 2.90
CA VAL A 99 -4.63 8.04 1.62
C VAL A 99 -4.46 9.11 0.54
N GLU A 100 -3.78 8.77 -0.54
CA GLU A 100 -3.63 9.65 -1.70
C GLU A 100 -4.11 8.95 -2.97
N THR A 101 -5.01 9.58 -3.69
CA THR A 101 -5.36 9.15 -5.05
C THR A 101 -4.26 9.60 -6.00
N VAL A 102 -3.46 8.63 -6.47
CA VAL A 102 -2.31 8.87 -7.35
C VAL A 102 -2.75 9.00 -8.81
N LYS A 103 -3.75 8.24 -9.20
CA LYS A 103 -4.39 8.26 -10.52
C LYS A 103 -5.90 8.11 -10.35
N HIS A 104 -6.68 8.96 -11.01
CA HIS A 104 -8.12 8.79 -11.09
C HIS A 104 -8.49 7.76 -12.18
N GLY A 105 -9.57 7.03 -11.95
CA GLY A 105 -10.12 6.04 -12.87
C GLY A 105 -11.55 5.67 -12.54
N SER A 106 -12.17 4.84 -13.37
CA SER A 106 -13.60 4.52 -13.29
C SER A 106 -13.90 3.02 -13.15
N ASP A 107 -12.96 2.14 -13.51
CA ASP A 107 -13.30 0.73 -13.74
C ASP A 107 -12.96 -0.16 -12.54
N ILE A 108 -11.87 0.10 -11.86
CA ILE A 108 -11.44 -0.65 -10.67
C ILE A 108 -10.54 0.21 -9.79
N THR A 109 -10.67 0.07 -8.47
CA THR A 109 -9.78 0.69 -7.49
C THR A 109 -8.62 -0.25 -7.17
N LEU A 110 -7.39 0.19 -7.45
CA LEU A 110 -6.16 -0.51 -7.08
C LEU A 110 -5.57 0.14 -5.83
N VAL A 111 -5.53 -0.62 -4.74
CA VAL A 111 -5.02 -0.17 -3.44
C VAL A 111 -3.63 -0.76 -3.23
N SER A 112 -2.65 0.08 -2.98
CA SER A 112 -1.28 -0.37 -2.72
C SER A 112 -0.53 0.62 -1.83
N TYR A 113 0.72 0.34 -1.51
CA TYR A 113 1.59 1.18 -0.69
C TYR A 113 3.07 0.93 -1.03
N GLY A 114 3.92 1.84 -0.60
CA GLY A 114 5.37 1.69 -0.69
C GLY A 114 5.89 1.52 -2.13
N SER A 115 6.88 0.65 -2.30
CA SER A 115 7.55 0.45 -3.59
C SER A 115 6.66 -0.15 -4.67
N THR A 116 5.61 -0.88 -4.28
CA THR A 116 4.68 -1.56 -5.19
C THR A 116 3.88 -0.57 -6.04
N LEU A 117 3.68 0.66 -5.55
CA LEU A 117 2.97 1.71 -6.30
C LEU A 117 3.55 1.92 -7.71
N ARG A 118 4.88 1.85 -7.87
CA ARG A 118 5.52 2.02 -9.20
C ARG A 118 5.14 0.91 -10.16
N ILE A 119 4.99 -0.31 -9.67
CA ILE A 119 4.54 -1.45 -10.47
C ILE A 119 3.09 -1.23 -10.90
N VAL A 120 2.24 -0.80 -9.96
CA VAL A 120 0.82 -0.51 -10.22
C VAL A 120 0.67 0.63 -11.23
N GLU A 121 1.45 1.72 -11.10
CA GLU A 121 1.44 2.84 -12.03
C GLU A 121 1.89 2.44 -13.45
N GLN A 122 2.85 1.51 -13.56
CA GLN A 122 3.27 0.97 -14.86
C GLN A 122 2.19 0.08 -15.46
N ALA A 123 1.59 -0.82 -14.68
CA ALA A 123 0.50 -1.67 -15.14
C ALA A 123 -0.73 -0.84 -15.57
N ALA A 124 -1.01 0.26 -14.89
CA ALA A 124 -2.09 1.18 -15.24
C ALA A 124 -1.94 1.78 -16.66
N LYS A 125 -0.69 2.02 -17.11
CA LYS A 125 -0.43 2.50 -18.48
C LYS A 125 -0.73 1.43 -19.53
N GLU A 126 -0.38 0.18 -19.23
CA GLU A 126 -0.67 -0.95 -20.12
C GLU A 126 -2.18 -1.25 -20.15
N LEU A 127 -2.86 -1.17 -19.00
CA LEU A 127 -4.31 -1.34 -18.90
C LEU A 127 -5.08 -0.27 -19.69
N GLN A 128 -4.58 0.97 -19.68
CA GLN A 128 -5.18 2.05 -20.46
C GLN A 128 -5.14 1.79 -21.98
N LEU A 129 -4.15 1.04 -22.47
CA LEU A 129 -4.07 0.66 -23.89
C LEU A 129 -5.18 -0.33 -24.32
N VAL A 130 -5.84 -0.93 -23.37
CA VAL A 130 -6.97 -1.85 -23.58
C VAL A 130 -8.27 -1.32 -22.95
N ASP A 131 -8.39 0.00 -22.86
CA ASP A 131 -9.56 0.74 -22.40
C ASP A 131 -10.00 0.41 -20.95
N ILE A 132 -9.04 0.11 -20.05
CA ILE A 132 -9.29 -0.07 -18.62
C ILE A 132 -8.71 1.11 -17.84
N GLU A 133 -9.59 1.93 -17.26
CA GLU A 133 -9.23 3.11 -16.48
C GLU A 133 -9.22 2.81 -14.98
N VAL A 134 -8.04 2.46 -14.47
CA VAL A 134 -7.85 2.14 -13.05
C VAL A 134 -7.70 3.39 -12.19
N GLU A 135 -8.33 3.40 -11.02
CA GLU A 135 -8.03 4.34 -9.95
C GLU A 135 -6.96 3.77 -9.03
N ILE A 136 -5.89 4.54 -8.76
CA ILE A 136 -4.79 4.09 -7.91
C ILE A 136 -4.79 4.87 -6.61
N ILE A 137 -4.85 4.15 -5.50
CA ILE A 137 -4.77 4.71 -4.15
C ILE A 137 -3.52 4.23 -3.44
N ASP A 138 -2.70 5.20 -3.00
CA ASP A 138 -1.57 5.01 -2.10
C ASP A 138 -2.06 5.08 -0.65
N VAL A 139 -2.00 3.97 0.06
CA VAL A 139 -2.39 3.90 1.48
C VAL A 139 -1.44 4.70 2.35
N GLN A 140 -0.15 4.67 2.08
CA GLN A 140 0.96 5.36 2.76
C GLN A 140 0.96 5.30 4.31
N SER A 141 -0.21 5.22 4.96
CA SER A 141 -0.37 5.06 6.41
C SER A 141 -1.24 3.84 6.71
N LEU A 142 -0.66 2.83 7.34
CA LEU A 142 -1.36 1.59 7.69
C LEU A 142 -1.95 1.63 9.11
N LEU A 143 -1.30 2.36 10.03
CA LEU A 143 -1.83 2.67 11.35
C LEU A 143 -1.58 4.15 11.64
N PRO A 144 -2.63 4.99 11.76
CA PRO A 144 -4.06 4.71 11.46
C PRO A 144 -4.30 4.50 9.97
N PHE A 145 -5.36 3.78 9.63
CA PHE A 145 -5.73 3.45 8.26
C PHE A 145 -6.87 4.35 7.79
N ASP A 146 -6.70 5.01 6.66
CA ASP A 146 -7.72 5.74 5.89
C ASP A 146 -8.87 6.35 6.72
N ILE A 147 -8.53 7.29 7.58
CA ILE A 147 -9.45 7.90 8.55
C ILE A 147 -10.64 8.61 7.91
N ASN A 148 -10.52 8.96 6.62
CA ASN A 148 -11.56 9.63 5.85
C ASN A 148 -12.46 8.66 5.08
N HIS A 149 -12.16 7.35 5.07
CA HIS A 149 -12.83 6.34 4.26
C HIS A 149 -12.80 6.67 2.75
N ASP A 150 -11.70 7.23 2.27
CA ASP A 150 -11.57 7.63 0.85
C ASP A 150 -11.46 6.41 -0.08
N ILE A 151 -10.97 5.27 0.43
CA ILE A 151 -10.95 4.01 -0.32
C ILE A 151 -12.38 3.51 -0.57
N ALA A 152 -13.24 3.54 0.44
CA ALA A 152 -14.65 3.15 0.27
C ALA A 152 -15.39 4.07 -0.73
N LYS A 153 -15.09 5.39 -0.72
CA LYS A 153 -15.64 6.33 -1.70
C LYS A 153 -15.17 6.03 -3.12
N SER A 154 -13.91 5.63 -3.29
CA SER A 154 -13.38 5.17 -4.57
C SER A 154 -14.10 3.92 -5.05
N ILE A 155 -14.26 2.91 -4.18
CA ILE A 155 -14.96 1.67 -4.50
C ILE A 155 -16.43 1.92 -4.86
N ALA A 156 -17.11 2.86 -4.17
CA ALA A 156 -18.47 3.25 -4.51
C ALA A 156 -18.60 3.81 -5.94
N LYS A 157 -17.52 4.34 -6.50
CA LYS A 157 -17.47 4.81 -7.90
C LYS A 157 -17.11 3.70 -8.89
N THR A 158 -16.13 2.86 -8.55
CA THR A 158 -15.55 1.86 -9.45
C THR A 158 -16.22 0.48 -9.36
N ASN A 159 -16.89 0.20 -8.26
CA ASN A 159 -17.56 -1.05 -7.88
C ASN A 159 -16.64 -2.27 -7.78
N ARG A 160 -15.33 -2.10 -7.91
CA ARG A 160 -14.32 -3.18 -7.88
C ARG A 160 -13.09 -2.74 -7.12
N VAL A 161 -12.44 -3.70 -6.45
CA VAL A 161 -11.21 -3.42 -5.73
C VAL A 161 -10.21 -4.56 -5.83
N MET A 162 -8.95 -4.21 -6.00
CA MET A 162 -7.82 -5.12 -5.87
C MET A 162 -6.74 -4.50 -5.00
N ILE A 163 -6.24 -5.27 -4.03
CA ILE A 163 -5.12 -4.88 -3.18
C ILE A 163 -3.87 -5.54 -3.74
N ILE A 164 -2.88 -4.73 -4.12
CA ILE A 164 -1.59 -5.20 -4.62
C ILE A 164 -0.55 -5.00 -3.53
N ASP A 165 0.07 -6.10 -3.12
CA ASP A 165 0.94 -6.17 -1.97
C ASP A 165 2.23 -6.94 -2.26
N GLU A 166 3.37 -6.41 -1.90
CA GLU A 166 4.63 -7.15 -1.98
C GLU A 166 4.85 -8.10 -0.79
N ASP A 167 3.94 -8.12 0.20
CA ASP A 167 3.95 -9.06 1.30
C ASP A 167 3.37 -10.43 0.88
N VAL A 168 3.56 -11.45 1.69
CA VAL A 168 3.00 -12.79 1.45
C VAL A 168 1.48 -12.81 1.66
N PRO A 169 0.76 -13.82 1.14
CA PRO A 169 -0.65 -13.99 1.42
C PRO A 169 -0.95 -13.97 2.92
N GLY A 170 -1.98 -13.22 3.31
CA GLY A 170 -2.31 -13.03 4.73
C GLY A 170 -1.45 -11.99 5.46
N GLY A 171 -0.59 -11.26 4.74
CA GLY A 171 0.19 -10.14 5.26
C GLY A 171 -0.63 -8.87 5.41
N ALA A 172 -0.05 -7.72 5.01
CA ALA A 172 -0.73 -6.42 5.13
C ALA A 172 -2.03 -6.36 4.31
N SER A 173 -2.09 -7.05 3.17
CA SER A 173 -3.29 -7.11 2.33
C SER A 173 -4.51 -7.67 3.05
N ALA A 174 -4.34 -8.63 3.96
CA ALA A 174 -5.45 -9.17 4.75
C ALA A 174 -6.01 -8.12 5.73
N TYR A 175 -5.13 -7.35 6.36
CA TYR A 175 -5.52 -6.24 7.22
C TYR A 175 -6.26 -5.15 6.42
N ILE A 176 -5.70 -4.73 5.30
CA ILE A 176 -6.29 -3.72 4.41
C ILE A 176 -7.67 -4.16 3.93
N LEU A 177 -7.80 -5.41 3.50
CA LEU A 177 -9.06 -5.97 3.03
C LEU A 177 -10.12 -5.96 4.15
N ASN A 178 -9.74 -6.36 5.36
CA ASN A 178 -10.63 -6.31 6.51
C ASN A 178 -11.11 -4.88 6.83
N GLU A 179 -10.21 -3.91 6.82
CA GLU A 179 -10.56 -2.51 7.06
C GLU A 179 -11.52 -1.97 6.00
N ILE A 180 -11.26 -2.25 4.72
CA ILE A 180 -12.11 -1.81 3.61
C ILE A 180 -13.51 -2.44 3.70
N LEU A 181 -13.57 -3.76 3.85
CA LEU A 181 -14.85 -4.47 3.76
C LEU A 181 -15.71 -4.33 5.03
N ASN A 182 -15.09 -4.44 6.21
CA ASN A 182 -15.82 -4.49 7.47
C ASN A 182 -15.87 -3.14 8.17
N THR A 183 -14.74 -2.41 8.26
CA THR A 183 -14.72 -1.14 8.98
C THR A 183 -15.33 -0.01 8.16
N GLN A 184 -15.04 0.01 6.83
CA GLN A 184 -15.55 1.04 5.92
C GLN A 184 -16.85 0.62 5.19
N ASN A 185 -17.34 -0.61 5.40
CA ASN A 185 -18.55 -1.17 4.76
C ASN A 185 -18.53 -1.14 3.21
N ALA A 186 -17.36 -1.16 2.60
CA ALA A 186 -17.24 -1.06 1.14
C ALA A 186 -17.77 -2.30 0.40
N TYR A 187 -18.09 -3.38 1.11
CA TYR A 187 -18.71 -4.58 0.54
C TYR A 187 -20.01 -4.26 -0.20
N GLU A 188 -20.77 -3.27 0.29
CA GLU A 188 -22.07 -2.87 -0.30
C GLU A 188 -21.97 -2.37 -1.74
N TYR A 189 -20.79 -1.90 -2.15
CA TYR A 189 -20.58 -1.29 -3.47
C TYR A 189 -20.01 -2.26 -4.51
N LEU A 190 -19.63 -3.47 -4.10
CA LEU A 190 -18.91 -4.40 -4.98
C LEU A 190 -19.84 -5.15 -5.93
N ASP A 191 -19.48 -5.18 -7.20
CA ASP A 191 -20.12 -6.01 -8.24
C ASP A 191 -19.30 -7.27 -8.58
N SER A 192 -18.10 -7.39 -8.03
CA SER A 192 -17.22 -8.54 -8.19
C SER A 192 -16.52 -8.89 -6.88
N GLN A 193 -15.93 -10.09 -6.83
CA GLN A 193 -15.16 -10.50 -5.66
C GLN A 193 -13.93 -9.60 -5.46
N PRO A 194 -13.75 -9.00 -4.28
CA PRO A 194 -12.52 -8.26 -3.98
C PRO A 194 -11.31 -9.20 -4.05
N LYS A 195 -10.23 -8.76 -4.69
CA LYS A 195 -9.04 -9.58 -4.93
C LYS A 195 -7.84 -9.03 -4.16
N THR A 196 -6.93 -9.93 -3.83
CA THR A 196 -5.58 -9.59 -3.36
C THR A 196 -4.57 -10.22 -4.31
N LEU A 197 -3.63 -9.42 -4.81
CA LEU A 197 -2.48 -9.87 -5.57
C LEU A 197 -1.25 -9.67 -4.69
N THR A 198 -0.65 -10.76 -4.24
CA THR A 198 0.42 -10.76 -3.23
C THR A 198 1.68 -11.40 -3.76
N ALA A 199 2.79 -11.22 -3.02
CA ALA A 199 3.97 -12.04 -3.25
C ALA A 199 3.69 -13.52 -2.94
N LYS A 200 4.53 -14.40 -3.47
CA LYS A 200 4.45 -15.84 -3.21
C LYS A 200 4.87 -16.15 -1.78
N ALA A 201 4.27 -17.20 -1.18
CA ALA A 201 4.48 -17.59 0.21
C ALA A 201 5.83 -18.31 0.42
N HIS A 202 6.92 -17.68 0.01
CA HIS A 202 8.28 -18.17 0.22
C HIS A 202 9.26 -17.00 0.30
N ARG A 203 10.47 -17.23 0.74
CA ARG A 203 11.54 -16.22 0.67
C ARG A 203 11.88 -15.93 -0.79
N PRO A 204 12.20 -14.66 -1.12
CA PRO A 204 12.73 -14.33 -2.45
C PRO A 204 13.93 -15.22 -2.78
N ALA A 205 13.99 -15.70 -4.01
CA ALA A 205 15.10 -16.48 -4.50
C ALA A 205 16.38 -15.64 -4.58
N TYR A 206 17.51 -16.32 -4.58
CA TYR A 206 18.80 -15.68 -4.88
C TYR A 206 18.88 -15.28 -6.35
N GLY A 207 19.62 -14.22 -6.60
CA GLY A 207 19.91 -13.74 -7.93
C GLY A 207 19.08 -12.52 -8.30
N THR A 208 19.36 -11.98 -9.49
CA THR A 208 18.76 -10.75 -10.00
C THR A 208 17.27 -10.88 -10.29
N ASP A 209 16.79 -12.10 -10.54
CA ASP A 209 15.40 -12.38 -10.92
C ASP A 209 14.52 -12.78 -9.74
N GLY A 210 15.11 -12.92 -8.54
CA GLY A 210 14.41 -13.39 -7.36
C GLY A 210 13.22 -12.52 -6.97
N ASP A 211 13.36 -11.23 -7.07
CA ASP A 211 12.28 -10.28 -6.78
C ASP A 211 11.17 -10.35 -7.84
N TYR A 212 11.53 -10.39 -9.12
CA TYR A 212 10.56 -10.51 -10.21
C TYR A 212 9.73 -11.79 -10.10
N PHE A 213 10.37 -12.91 -9.76
CA PHE A 213 9.67 -14.17 -9.56
C PHE A 213 8.78 -14.18 -8.30
N SER A 214 9.20 -13.49 -7.25
CA SER A 214 8.61 -13.61 -5.91
C SER A 214 7.51 -12.58 -5.63
N LYS A 215 7.61 -11.38 -6.21
CA LYS A 215 6.69 -10.25 -6.00
C LYS A 215 5.80 -10.03 -7.22
N PRO A 216 4.64 -9.37 -7.08
CA PRO A 216 3.84 -8.97 -8.22
C PRO A 216 4.65 -8.13 -9.21
N SER A 217 4.63 -8.51 -10.47
CA SER A 217 5.19 -7.77 -11.58
C SER A 217 4.11 -6.92 -12.28
N VAL A 218 4.53 -6.08 -13.23
CA VAL A 218 3.60 -5.32 -14.08
C VAL A 218 2.63 -6.24 -14.83
N VAL A 219 3.15 -7.38 -15.33
CA VAL A 219 2.35 -8.39 -16.05
C VAL A 219 1.34 -9.04 -15.11
N ASP A 220 1.75 -9.42 -13.90
CA ASP A 220 0.83 -10.03 -12.93
C ASP A 220 -0.31 -9.08 -12.57
N VAL A 221 -0.03 -7.78 -12.38
CA VAL A 221 -1.06 -6.78 -12.10
C VAL A 221 -1.99 -6.61 -13.30
N PHE A 222 -1.44 -6.49 -14.51
CA PHE A 222 -2.22 -6.39 -15.74
C PHE A 222 -3.17 -7.58 -15.91
N GLU A 223 -2.64 -8.80 -15.84
CA GLU A 223 -3.44 -10.01 -16.02
C GLU A 223 -4.52 -10.15 -14.95
N ALA A 224 -4.18 -9.88 -13.68
CA ALA A 224 -5.13 -9.97 -12.58
C ALA A 224 -6.29 -8.97 -12.74
N VAL A 225 -6.00 -7.72 -13.11
CA VAL A 225 -7.02 -6.70 -13.35
C VAL A 225 -7.86 -7.07 -14.56
N TYR A 226 -7.21 -7.47 -15.66
CA TYR A 226 -7.92 -7.87 -16.87
C TYR A 226 -8.88 -9.05 -16.64
N LEU A 227 -8.49 -10.02 -15.80
CA LEU A 227 -9.37 -11.13 -15.42
C LEU A 227 -10.61 -10.66 -14.66
N VAL A 228 -10.49 -9.67 -13.78
CA VAL A 228 -11.66 -9.08 -13.09
C VAL A 228 -12.58 -8.40 -14.11
N MET A 229 -12.01 -7.65 -15.06
CA MET A 229 -12.79 -6.99 -16.10
C MET A 229 -13.46 -7.99 -17.05
N ASN A 230 -12.77 -9.08 -17.40
CA ASN A 230 -13.38 -10.19 -18.17
C ASN A 230 -14.53 -10.88 -17.44
N GLU A 231 -14.41 -11.07 -16.11
CA GLU A 231 -15.46 -11.67 -15.28
C GLU A 231 -16.74 -10.82 -15.30
N VAL A 232 -16.59 -9.51 -15.23
CA VAL A 232 -17.72 -8.57 -15.17
C VAL A 232 -18.31 -8.26 -16.53
N ASN A 233 -17.47 -8.09 -17.53
CA ASN A 233 -17.89 -7.75 -18.90
C ASN A 233 -17.08 -8.52 -19.96
N PRO A 234 -17.38 -9.82 -20.18
CA PRO A 234 -16.64 -10.66 -21.12
C PRO A 234 -16.82 -10.26 -22.59
N SER A 235 -17.81 -9.42 -22.90
CA SER A 235 -18.03 -8.94 -24.28
C SER A 235 -16.98 -7.91 -24.68
N ASP A 236 -16.69 -6.97 -23.80
CA ASP A 236 -15.73 -5.90 -24.06
C ASP A 236 -14.31 -6.35 -23.72
N PHE A 237 -14.17 -7.25 -22.74
CA PHE A 237 -12.89 -7.81 -22.31
C PHE A 237 -12.84 -9.33 -22.53
N PRO A 238 -12.65 -9.82 -23.78
CA PRO A 238 -12.56 -11.26 -24.06
C PRO A 238 -11.34 -11.89 -23.39
N LYS A 239 -11.37 -13.21 -23.15
CA LYS A 239 -10.25 -13.93 -22.53
C LYS A 239 -8.95 -13.69 -23.26
N LEU A 240 -7.90 -13.37 -22.51
CA LEU A 240 -6.53 -13.33 -23.02
C LEU A 240 -6.17 -14.71 -23.61
N ARG A 241 -5.55 -14.71 -24.78
CA ARG A 241 -5.13 -15.94 -25.49
C ARG A 241 -3.74 -16.37 -25.04
#